data_20236fafafbc87af83705ffefb11a184
#
_entry.id   20236fafafbc87af83705ffefb11a184
#
_cell.length_a   1.000
_cell.length_b   1.000
_cell.length_c   1.000
_cell.angle_alpha   90.00
_cell.angle_beta   90.00
_cell.angle_gamma   90.00
#
_symmetry.space_group_name_H-M   'P 1'
#
loop_
_entity.id
_entity.type
_entity.pdbx_description
1 polymer ?
#
loop_
_entity_poly.entity_id
_entity_poly.type
_entity_poly.pdbx_seq_one_letter_code
_entity_poly.pdbx_strand_id
1 'polypeptide(L)'
;MDFKELAASILANVGGKENVDKVVHCATRLRFTLKDETKAQTDALKKTKGVLSVINAGGQYQVVIGPDVPQVYQQVIALGGFESAAPVEDEKAAKEDHRSKLSRVLESIASIFQPIIPAITGAGLLKAFMALFVTLGWLDNTTQTYTILNAFADSAFYFLPILLGASAARSFKCNQYVAMALGGVLVYPQFITLLGGEEAVHLFGLPVTQASYSSSVVPILLGVWFMSIVEHLVQKISPQAIKFFSVPLASIFIAGTVTVLVLGPIGTWIGDLIAAMVGGGVGGLYLGITGVGRYASGSPGLLVLPAYIGGDGMSNFINACIGTVIAMVVSFLVCFVLYTVWQKQGKLDESETNA
;
A
#
# COMPACT_ATOMS: atom_id res chain seq x y z
N MET A 1 23.13 -1.13 18.83
CA MET A 1 22.54 -0.12 19.73
C MET A 1 21.90 -0.90 20.88
N ASP A 2 22.14 -0.52 22.12
CA ASP A 2 21.46 -1.19 23.25
C ASP A 2 20.08 -0.56 23.43
N PHE A 3 19.03 -1.28 23.04
CA PHE A 3 17.65 -0.80 23.11
C PHE A 3 17.17 -0.62 24.56
N LYS A 4 17.76 -1.35 25.50
CA LYS A 4 17.43 -1.24 26.92
C LYS A 4 17.97 0.07 27.49
N GLU A 5 19.20 0.44 27.14
CA GLU A 5 19.81 1.70 27.54
C GLU A 5 19.06 2.90 26.93
N LEU A 6 18.70 2.81 25.64
CA LEU A 6 17.89 3.82 24.98
C LEU A 6 16.52 3.99 25.63
N ALA A 7 15.82 2.90 25.93
CA ALA A 7 14.52 2.93 26.61
C ALA A 7 14.62 3.55 28.00
N ALA A 8 15.64 3.22 28.78
CA ALA A 8 15.88 3.80 30.10
C ALA A 8 16.15 5.31 30.00
N SER A 9 16.96 5.73 29.04
CA SER A 9 17.23 7.14 28.79
C SER A 9 15.98 7.91 28.39
N ILE A 10 15.14 7.34 27.52
CA ILE A 10 13.87 7.96 27.10
C ILE A 10 12.95 8.11 28.33
N LEU A 11 12.77 7.04 29.11
CA LEU A 11 11.90 7.10 30.30
C LEU A 11 12.38 8.12 31.33
N ALA A 12 13.67 8.21 31.57
CA ALA A 12 14.23 9.22 32.48
C ALA A 12 13.94 10.63 31.99
N ASN A 13 14.11 10.89 30.70
CA ASN A 13 13.97 12.22 30.12
C ASN A 13 12.53 12.64 29.81
N VAL A 14 11.55 11.75 29.80
CA VAL A 14 10.11 12.12 29.77
C VAL A 14 9.55 12.44 31.17
N GLY A 15 10.40 12.49 32.18
CA GLY A 15 10.01 12.79 33.57
C GLY A 15 9.82 11.55 34.46
N GLY A 16 10.38 10.41 34.03
CA GLY A 16 10.28 9.14 34.75
C GLY A 16 8.94 8.42 34.51
N LYS A 17 8.90 7.14 34.91
CA LYS A 17 7.70 6.30 34.76
C LYS A 17 6.45 6.86 35.45
N GLU A 18 6.63 7.59 36.56
CA GLU A 18 5.54 8.19 37.33
C GLU A 18 4.81 9.32 36.57
N ASN A 19 5.51 9.95 35.59
CA ASN A 19 4.99 11.00 34.74
C ASN A 19 4.26 10.46 33.50
N VAL A 20 4.43 9.18 33.19
CA VAL A 20 3.81 8.54 32.02
C VAL A 20 2.48 7.93 32.45
N ASP A 21 1.39 8.40 31.86
CA ASP A 21 0.06 7.82 32.01
C ASP A 21 -0.16 6.65 31.06
N LYS A 22 0.24 6.83 29.80
CA LYS A 22 0.11 5.82 28.75
C LYS A 22 1.28 5.93 27.75
N VAL A 23 1.74 4.80 27.25
CA VAL A 23 2.68 4.74 26.12
C VAL A 23 2.15 3.79 25.05
N VAL A 24 2.20 4.24 23.82
CA VAL A 24 1.87 3.46 22.62
C VAL A 24 2.93 3.71 21.57
N HIS A 25 2.95 2.94 20.50
CA HIS A 25 3.86 3.19 19.40
C HIS A 25 3.19 3.06 18.04
N CYS A 26 3.70 3.78 17.04
CA CYS A 26 3.43 3.54 15.65
C CYS A 26 4.68 2.97 14.94
N ALA A 27 4.72 2.95 13.61
CA ALA A 27 5.83 2.37 12.86
C ALA A 27 7.20 3.00 13.15
N THR A 28 7.26 4.29 13.53
CA THR A 28 8.52 5.03 13.70
C THR A 28 8.65 5.84 14.99
N ARG A 29 7.60 5.88 15.85
CA ARG A 29 7.54 6.79 17.01
C ARG A 29 6.99 6.09 18.26
N LEU A 30 7.56 6.43 19.41
CA LEU A 30 6.91 6.23 20.70
C LEU A 30 6.02 7.43 21.00
N ARG A 31 4.83 7.20 21.52
CA ARG A 31 3.85 8.24 21.89
C ARG A 31 3.52 8.09 23.35
N PHE A 32 3.85 9.12 24.11
CA PHE A 32 3.60 9.21 25.52
C PHE A 32 2.43 10.15 25.79
N THR A 33 1.50 9.73 26.64
CA THR A 33 0.58 10.62 27.31
C THR A 33 1.23 10.96 28.67
N LEU A 34 1.71 12.18 28.82
CA LEU A 34 2.38 12.61 30.05
C LEU A 34 1.37 13.30 30.98
N LYS A 35 1.50 13.07 32.29
CA LYS A 35 0.72 13.78 33.30
C LYS A 35 1.10 15.25 33.41
N ASP A 36 2.40 15.52 33.24
CA ASP A 36 2.99 16.86 33.29
C ASP A 36 4.09 16.98 32.25
N GLU A 37 3.80 17.68 31.16
CA GLU A 37 4.74 17.87 30.04
C GLU A 37 5.96 18.73 30.42
N THR A 38 5.85 19.57 31.46
CA THR A 38 6.95 20.45 31.89
C THR A 38 8.11 19.66 32.50
N LYS A 39 7.90 18.42 32.92
CA LYS A 39 8.94 17.52 33.44
C LYS A 39 9.76 16.85 32.33
N ALA A 40 9.30 16.92 31.08
CA ALA A 40 10.01 16.32 29.99
C ALA A 40 11.19 17.18 29.53
N GLN A 41 12.36 16.56 29.47
CA GLN A 41 13.61 17.19 29.06
C GLN A 41 13.83 17.04 27.54
N THR A 42 13.10 17.84 26.77
CA THR A 42 13.06 17.74 25.30
C THR A 42 14.47 17.86 24.67
N ASP A 43 15.31 18.79 25.13
CA ASP A 43 16.64 18.98 24.59
C ASP A 43 17.61 17.84 24.93
N ALA A 44 17.44 17.19 26.07
CA ALA A 44 18.19 16.00 26.41
C ALA A 44 17.76 14.80 25.52
N LEU A 45 16.46 14.65 25.28
CA LEU A 45 15.95 13.63 24.38
C LEU A 45 16.44 13.80 22.95
N LYS A 46 16.43 15.00 22.40
CA LYS A 46 16.98 15.29 21.05
C LYS A 46 18.46 14.96 20.92
N LYS A 47 19.23 15.02 22.01
CA LYS A 47 20.66 14.66 22.04
C LYS A 47 20.90 13.16 22.30
N THR A 48 19.88 12.41 22.66
CA THR A 48 20.01 10.98 22.97
C THR A 48 20.26 10.18 21.69
N LYS A 49 21.36 9.44 21.68
CA LYS A 49 21.73 8.62 20.52
C LYS A 49 20.63 7.59 20.23
N GLY A 50 20.04 7.65 19.03
CA GLY A 50 18.94 6.80 18.60
C GLY A 50 17.58 7.49 18.62
N VAL A 51 17.48 8.71 19.11
CA VAL A 51 16.32 9.58 18.93
C VAL A 51 16.57 10.47 17.72
N LEU A 52 15.69 10.44 16.74
CA LEU A 52 15.78 11.24 15.53
C LEU A 52 15.17 12.61 15.72
N SER A 53 14.02 12.70 16.38
CA SER A 53 13.39 13.96 16.75
C SER A 53 12.40 13.79 17.90
N VAL A 54 11.97 14.90 18.49
CA VAL A 54 10.93 14.94 19.52
C VAL A 54 9.88 15.95 19.12
N ILE A 55 8.62 15.55 19.12
CA ILE A 55 7.47 16.35 18.67
C ILE A 55 6.46 16.38 19.82
N ASN A 56 6.00 17.55 20.18
CA ASN A 56 4.86 17.72 21.08
C ASN A 56 3.67 18.24 20.27
N ALA A 57 2.69 17.40 20.00
CA ALA A 57 1.53 17.75 19.20
C ALA A 57 0.29 16.97 19.65
N GLY A 58 -0.86 17.68 19.70
CA GLY A 58 -2.15 17.05 19.96
C GLY A 58 -2.29 16.43 21.35
N GLY A 59 -1.59 16.97 22.37
CA GLY A 59 -1.62 16.41 23.73
C GLY A 59 -0.84 15.10 23.89
N GLN A 60 0.02 14.80 22.91
CA GLN A 60 0.90 13.63 22.93
C GLN A 60 2.36 14.05 22.76
N TYR A 61 3.19 13.53 23.64
CA TYR A 61 4.64 13.71 23.56
C TYR A 61 5.26 12.56 22.75
N GLN A 62 5.78 12.87 21.58
CA GLN A 62 6.21 11.87 20.59
C GLN A 62 7.73 11.87 20.48
N VAL A 63 8.35 10.69 20.60
CA VAL A 63 9.78 10.47 20.40
C VAL A 63 9.98 9.64 19.14
N VAL A 64 10.56 10.23 18.12
CA VAL A 64 10.82 9.60 16.82
C VAL A 64 12.12 8.81 16.91
N ILE A 65 12.08 7.51 16.61
CA ILE A 65 13.22 6.59 16.69
C ILE A 65 13.52 5.98 15.32
N GLY A 66 12.49 5.79 14.48
CA GLY A 66 12.61 5.09 13.21
C GLY A 66 12.18 3.62 13.29
N PRO A 67 12.68 2.75 12.41
CA PRO A 67 12.19 1.36 12.28
C PRO A 67 12.41 0.49 13.52
N ASP A 68 13.29 0.89 14.45
CA ASP A 68 13.61 0.15 15.68
C ASP A 68 12.61 0.38 16.82
N VAL A 69 11.57 1.19 16.60
CA VAL A 69 10.54 1.52 17.60
C VAL A 69 9.93 0.28 18.28
N PRO A 70 9.59 -0.82 17.60
CA PRO A 70 8.98 -1.97 18.27
C PRO A 70 9.87 -2.58 19.35
N GLN A 71 11.20 -2.66 19.10
CA GLN A 71 12.16 -3.19 20.04
C GLN A 71 12.35 -2.26 21.25
N VAL A 72 12.44 -0.96 20.99
CA VAL A 72 12.55 0.06 22.06
C VAL A 72 11.27 0.12 22.88
N TYR A 73 10.09 0.02 22.26
CA TYR A 73 8.81 -0.01 22.95
C TYR A 73 8.70 -1.17 23.93
N GLN A 74 9.10 -2.40 23.53
CA GLN A 74 9.11 -3.54 24.42
C GLN A 74 9.97 -3.30 25.67
N GLN A 75 11.13 -2.65 25.50
CA GLN A 75 11.98 -2.28 26.63
C GLN A 75 11.37 -1.19 27.51
N VAL A 76 10.71 -0.20 26.90
CA VAL A 76 9.98 0.87 27.64
C VAL A 76 8.86 0.27 28.50
N ILE A 77 8.05 -0.65 27.92
CA ILE A 77 7.00 -1.38 28.66
C ILE A 77 7.58 -2.18 29.81
N ALA A 78 8.66 -2.94 29.56
CA ALA A 78 9.30 -3.77 30.57
C ALA A 78 9.90 -2.95 31.73
N LEU A 79 10.55 -1.83 31.43
CA LEU A 79 11.18 -0.96 32.43
C LEU A 79 10.15 -0.10 33.20
N GLY A 80 9.11 0.37 32.51
CA GLY A 80 8.08 1.21 33.10
C GLY A 80 6.98 0.46 33.84
N GLY A 81 6.83 -0.85 33.58
CA GLY A 81 5.72 -1.66 34.11
C GLY A 81 4.37 -1.28 33.52
N PHE A 82 4.35 -0.80 32.28
CA PHE A 82 3.12 -0.40 31.59
C PHE A 82 2.43 -1.61 30.95
N GLU A 83 1.10 -1.54 30.79
CA GLU A 83 0.37 -2.53 30.01
C GLU A 83 0.74 -2.41 28.51
N SER A 84 1.02 -3.54 27.88
CA SER A 84 1.30 -3.59 26.45
C SER A 84 0.02 -3.29 25.69
N ALA A 85 0.00 -2.17 24.96
CA ALA A 85 -1.07 -1.85 24.04
C ALA A 85 -0.67 -2.26 22.61
N ALA A 86 -1.64 -2.70 21.79
CA ALA A 86 -1.41 -2.93 20.38
C ALA A 86 -0.84 -1.68 19.70
N PRO A 87 0.02 -1.82 18.66
CA PRO A 87 0.51 -0.68 17.90
C PRO A 87 -0.66 0.18 17.43
N VAL A 88 -0.60 1.48 17.75
CA VAL A 88 -1.63 2.44 17.30
C VAL A 88 -1.17 2.90 15.91
N GLU A 89 -1.93 2.53 14.88
CA GLU A 89 -1.85 3.19 13.59
C GLU A 89 -2.20 4.67 13.82
N ASP A 90 -1.56 5.58 13.09
CA ASP A 90 -1.70 7.02 13.25
C ASP A 90 -3.18 7.47 13.24
N GLU A 91 -3.88 7.35 14.37
CA GLU A 91 -5.08 8.14 14.61
C GLU A 91 -4.61 9.58 14.80
N LYS A 92 -4.66 10.34 13.72
CA LYS A 92 -4.51 11.79 13.76
C LYS A 92 -5.49 12.30 14.81
N ALA A 93 -4.93 13.02 15.79
CA ALA A 93 -5.72 13.74 16.80
C ALA A 93 -6.96 14.36 16.15
N ALA A 94 -8.11 14.15 16.76
CA ALA A 94 -9.39 14.70 16.35
C ALA A 94 -9.37 16.24 16.39
N LYS A 95 -8.74 16.84 15.36
CA LYS A 95 -9.06 18.19 14.94
C LYS A 95 -10.31 18.06 14.06
N GLU A 96 -11.30 18.92 14.27
CA GLU A 96 -12.48 19.03 13.43
C GLU A 96 -12.09 18.91 11.97
N ASP A 97 -12.56 17.84 11.33
CA ASP A 97 -12.04 17.35 10.07
C ASP A 97 -12.71 18.11 8.91
N HIS A 98 -12.19 19.30 8.62
CA HIS A 98 -12.55 20.08 7.42
C HIS A 98 -11.99 19.49 6.12
N ARG A 99 -11.45 18.25 6.15
CA ARG A 99 -10.93 17.59 4.95
C ARG A 99 -12.06 17.18 4.03
N SER A 100 -11.83 17.37 2.72
CA SER A 100 -12.77 16.94 1.70
C SER A 100 -12.96 15.41 1.78
N LYS A 101 -14.15 14.93 1.41
CA LYS A 101 -14.44 13.47 1.33
C LYS A 101 -13.43 12.74 0.45
N LEU A 102 -12.94 13.41 -0.59
CA LEU A 102 -11.92 12.88 -1.50
C LEU A 102 -10.57 12.64 -0.79
N SER A 103 -10.13 13.58 0.07
CA SER A 103 -8.90 13.41 0.88
C SER A 103 -8.96 12.16 1.76
N ARG A 104 -10.11 11.89 2.40
CA ARG A 104 -10.29 10.70 3.24
C ARG A 104 -10.22 9.41 2.43
N VAL A 105 -10.81 9.38 1.24
CA VAL A 105 -10.75 8.21 0.33
C VAL A 105 -9.31 7.97 -0.09
N LEU A 106 -8.57 9.00 -0.51
CA LEU A 106 -7.17 8.88 -0.92
C LEU A 106 -6.28 8.42 0.24
N GLU A 107 -6.51 8.91 1.45
CA GLU A 107 -5.79 8.50 2.65
C GLU A 107 -6.07 7.03 3.01
N SER A 108 -7.32 6.59 2.89
CA SER A 108 -7.70 5.18 3.08
C SER A 108 -7.02 4.28 2.04
N ILE A 109 -7.01 4.68 0.77
CA ILE A 109 -6.30 3.95 -0.29
C ILE A 109 -4.81 3.87 0.02
N ALA A 110 -4.17 4.98 0.39
CA ALA A 110 -2.76 5.00 0.75
C ALA A 110 -2.44 4.05 1.92
N SER A 111 -3.27 4.03 2.96
CA SER A 111 -3.11 3.12 4.11
C SER A 111 -3.23 1.64 3.74
N ILE A 112 -4.06 1.31 2.72
CA ILE A 112 -4.20 -0.04 2.20
C ILE A 112 -2.94 -0.47 1.44
N PHE A 113 -2.30 0.42 0.70
CA PHE A 113 -1.10 0.10 -0.08
C PHE A 113 0.16 -0.01 0.78
N GLN A 114 0.27 0.79 1.84
CA GLN A 114 1.48 0.89 2.66
C GLN A 114 2.07 -0.46 3.11
N PRO A 115 1.29 -1.45 3.62
CA PRO A 115 1.85 -2.72 4.07
C PRO A 115 2.38 -3.62 2.95
N ILE A 116 1.91 -3.43 1.71
CA ILE A 116 2.28 -4.27 0.56
C ILE A 116 3.42 -3.66 -0.28
N ILE A 117 3.75 -2.37 -0.08
CA ILE A 117 4.84 -1.69 -0.80
C ILE A 117 6.15 -2.49 -0.74
N PRO A 118 6.64 -2.99 0.40
CA PRO A 118 7.89 -3.73 0.44
C PRO A 118 7.90 -4.98 -0.45
N ALA A 119 6.78 -5.72 -0.49
CA ALA A 119 6.65 -6.92 -1.32
C ALA A 119 6.67 -6.57 -2.81
N ILE A 120 5.91 -5.54 -3.22
CA ILE A 120 5.88 -5.06 -4.61
C ILE A 120 7.25 -4.51 -5.03
N THR A 121 7.90 -3.74 -4.16
CA THR A 121 9.23 -3.17 -4.44
C THR A 121 10.26 -4.27 -4.62
N GLY A 122 10.29 -5.27 -3.72
CA GLY A 122 11.23 -6.40 -3.84
C GLY A 122 11.02 -7.21 -5.13
N ALA A 123 9.77 -7.54 -5.45
CA ALA A 123 9.41 -8.23 -6.68
C ALA A 123 9.77 -7.40 -7.94
N GLY A 124 9.49 -6.10 -7.93
CA GLY A 124 9.82 -5.19 -9.02
C GLY A 124 11.32 -5.04 -9.25
N LEU A 125 12.11 -4.93 -8.18
CA LEU A 125 13.57 -4.90 -8.27
C LEU A 125 14.12 -6.21 -8.86
N LEU A 126 13.63 -7.37 -8.40
CA LEU A 126 14.03 -8.65 -8.97
C LEU A 126 13.72 -8.72 -10.48
N LYS A 127 12.54 -8.28 -10.89
CA LYS A 127 12.13 -8.22 -12.31
C LYS A 127 13.05 -7.29 -13.12
N ALA A 128 13.43 -6.16 -12.57
CA ALA A 128 14.35 -5.21 -13.19
C ALA A 128 15.76 -5.83 -13.37
N PHE A 129 16.29 -6.50 -12.35
CA PHE A 129 17.58 -7.21 -12.45
C PHE A 129 17.55 -8.34 -13.48
N MET A 130 16.47 -9.12 -13.52
CA MET A 130 16.29 -10.16 -14.53
C MET A 130 16.30 -9.58 -15.95
N ALA A 131 15.58 -8.49 -16.18
CA ALA A 131 15.56 -7.81 -17.47
C ALA A 131 16.97 -7.31 -17.86
N LEU A 132 17.71 -6.75 -16.90
CA LEU A 132 19.10 -6.34 -17.11
C LEU A 132 20.00 -7.54 -17.48
N PHE A 133 19.91 -8.65 -16.76
CA PHE A 133 20.73 -9.85 -17.02
C PHE A 133 20.43 -10.49 -18.37
N VAL A 134 19.16 -10.48 -18.80
CA VAL A 134 18.78 -10.90 -20.15
C VAL A 134 19.41 -9.97 -21.20
N THR A 135 19.34 -8.67 -20.99
CA THR A 135 19.91 -7.67 -21.92
C THR A 135 21.43 -7.79 -22.02
N LEU A 136 22.13 -8.11 -20.92
CA LEU A 136 23.58 -8.34 -20.89
C LEU A 136 23.99 -9.73 -21.44
N GLY A 137 23.04 -10.59 -21.78
CA GLY A 137 23.31 -11.96 -22.22
C GLY A 137 23.76 -12.92 -21.11
N TRP A 138 23.60 -12.53 -19.83
CA TRP A 138 23.96 -13.36 -18.67
C TRP A 138 22.86 -14.35 -18.30
N LEU A 139 21.64 -14.08 -18.68
CA LEU A 139 20.47 -14.92 -18.45
C LEU A 139 19.70 -15.09 -19.76
N ASP A 140 19.43 -16.33 -20.12
CA ASP A 140 18.62 -16.64 -21.30
C ASP A 140 17.15 -16.81 -20.88
N ASN A 141 16.26 -16.05 -21.52
CA ASN A 141 14.82 -16.03 -21.23
C ASN A 141 14.09 -17.32 -21.66
N THR A 142 14.75 -18.21 -22.39
CA THR A 142 14.20 -19.54 -22.78
C THR A 142 14.47 -20.61 -21.74
N THR A 143 15.29 -20.33 -20.73
CA THR A 143 15.71 -21.32 -19.72
C THR A 143 14.66 -21.52 -18.62
N GLN A 144 14.67 -22.73 -18.03
CA GLN A 144 13.84 -23.02 -16.83
C GLN A 144 14.22 -22.12 -15.64
N THR A 145 15.51 -21.77 -15.51
CA THR A 145 15.98 -20.84 -14.47
C THR A 145 15.30 -19.49 -14.60
N TYR A 146 15.24 -18.94 -15.80
CA TYR A 146 14.51 -17.69 -16.06
C TYR A 146 13.04 -17.82 -15.67
N THR A 147 12.37 -18.90 -16.08
CA THR A 147 10.96 -19.13 -15.80
C THR A 147 10.68 -19.17 -14.28
N ILE A 148 11.53 -19.86 -13.50
CA ILE A 148 11.41 -19.94 -12.04
C ILE A 148 11.64 -18.57 -11.39
N LEU A 149 12.71 -17.88 -11.78
CA LEU A 149 13.00 -16.54 -11.25
C LEU A 149 11.92 -15.52 -11.61
N ASN A 150 11.37 -15.63 -12.84
CA ASN A 150 10.25 -14.78 -13.25
C ASN A 150 9.00 -15.04 -12.40
N ALA A 151 8.72 -16.28 -12.03
CA ALA A 151 7.62 -16.57 -11.11
C ALA A 151 7.83 -15.91 -9.74
N PHE A 152 9.07 -15.85 -9.20
CA PHE A 152 9.36 -15.11 -7.96
C PHE A 152 9.12 -13.60 -8.13
N ALA A 153 9.59 -13.05 -9.24
CA ALA A 153 9.47 -11.62 -9.54
C ALA A 153 8.03 -11.19 -9.88
N ASP A 154 7.21 -12.11 -10.39
CA ASP A 154 5.85 -11.81 -10.87
C ASP A 154 4.78 -12.09 -9.81
N SER A 155 5.08 -12.95 -8.84
CA SER A 155 4.10 -13.45 -7.87
C SER A 155 3.39 -12.32 -7.10
N ALA A 156 4.11 -11.31 -6.62
CA ALA A 156 3.51 -10.21 -5.86
C ALA A 156 2.55 -9.37 -6.73
N PHE A 157 2.81 -9.26 -8.02
CA PHE A 157 1.92 -8.56 -8.95
C PHE A 157 0.73 -9.42 -9.34
N TYR A 158 0.97 -10.69 -9.66
CA TYR A 158 -0.10 -11.62 -10.04
C TYR A 158 -1.11 -11.82 -8.91
N PHE A 159 -0.63 -12.03 -7.68
CA PHE A 159 -1.46 -12.22 -6.48
C PHE A 159 -1.81 -10.91 -5.77
N LEU A 160 -1.65 -9.77 -6.45
CA LEU A 160 -1.97 -8.46 -5.89
C LEU A 160 -3.38 -8.37 -5.29
N PRO A 161 -4.45 -8.95 -5.89
CA PRO A 161 -5.78 -8.96 -5.29
C PRO A 161 -5.83 -9.64 -3.91
N ILE A 162 -5.03 -10.68 -3.67
CA ILE A 162 -4.95 -11.35 -2.37
C ILE A 162 -4.26 -10.45 -1.34
N LEU A 163 -3.15 -9.83 -1.72
CA LEU A 163 -2.38 -8.92 -0.84
C LEU A 163 -3.22 -7.68 -0.48
N LEU A 164 -3.87 -7.09 -1.48
CA LEU A 164 -4.78 -5.96 -1.28
C LEU A 164 -6.00 -6.35 -0.44
N GLY A 165 -6.56 -7.54 -0.67
CA GLY A 165 -7.65 -8.09 0.13
C GLY A 165 -7.29 -8.13 1.61
N ALA A 166 -6.10 -8.66 1.93
CA ALA A 166 -5.59 -8.71 3.30
C ALA A 166 -5.43 -7.33 3.95
N SER A 167 -4.90 -6.39 3.20
CA SER A 167 -4.65 -5.03 3.69
C SER A 167 -5.94 -4.21 3.80
N ALA A 168 -6.82 -4.28 2.80
CA ALA A 168 -8.11 -3.62 2.78
C ALA A 168 -9.02 -4.09 3.94
N ALA A 169 -8.97 -5.39 4.27
CA ALA A 169 -9.73 -5.93 5.39
C ALA A 169 -9.39 -5.27 6.73
N ARG A 170 -8.12 -4.92 6.95
CA ARG A 170 -7.71 -4.14 8.14
C ARG A 170 -8.34 -2.76 8.15
N SER A 171 -8.30 -2.06 7.01
CA SER A 171 -8.87 -0.73 6.85
C SER A 171 -10.39 -0.72 7.02
N PHE A 172 -11.07 -1.72 6.47
CA PHE A 172 -12.54 -1.87 6.55
C PHE A 172 -13.02 -2.66 7.78
N LYS A 173 -12.10 -3.08 8.66
CA LYS A 173 -12.39 -3.78 9.94
C LYS A 173 -13.21 -5.06 9.75
N CYS A 174 -12.85 -5.90 8.77
CA CYS A 174 -13.45 -7.20 8.51
C CYS A 174 -12.41 -8.33 8.55
N ASN A 175 -12.85 -9.58 8.39
CA ASN A 175 -11.96 -10.73 8.50
C ASN A 175 -10.94 -10.76 7.35
N GLN A 176 -9.66 -10.67 7.70
CA GLN A 176 -8.55 -10.63 6.76
C GLN A 176 -8.45 -11.89 5.91
N TYR A 177 -8.64 -13.06 6.49
CA TYR A 177 -8.52 -14.33 5.77
C TYR A 177 -9.67 -14.57 4.80
N VAL A 178 -10.88 -14.12 5.16
CA VAL A 178 -12.06 -14.17 4.28
C VAL A 178 -11.86 -13.21 3.09
N ALA A 179 -11.27 -12.05 3.32
CA ALA A 179 -10.92 -11.09 2.27
C ALA A 179 -9.80 -11.62 1.35
N MET A 180 -8.81 -12.32 1.90
CA MET A 180 -7.80 -13.03 1.09
C MET A 180 -8.45 -14.11 0.22
N ALA A 181 -9.40 -14.87 0.76
CA ALA A 181 -10.13 -15.87 -0.01
C ALA A 181 -10.94 -15.23 -1.14
N LEU A 182 -11.59 -14.07 -0.90
CA LEU A 182 -12.26 -13.30 -1.95
C LEU A 182 -11.28 -12.85 -3.04
N GLY A 183 -10.09 -12.33 -2.66
CA GLY A 183 -9.01 -12.03 -3.60
C GLY A 183 -8.55 -13.26 -4.39
N GLY A 184 -8.50 -14.42 -3.72
CA GLY A 184 -8.20 -15.71 -4.34
C GLY A 184 -9.20 -16.14 -5.41
N VAL A 185 -10.48 -15.84 -5.23
CA VAL A 185 -11.51 -16.10 -6.26
C VAL A 185 -11.19 -15.38 -7.56
N LEU A 186 -10.75 -14.10 -7.47
CA LEU A 186 -10.44 -13.28 -8.64
C LEU A 186 -9.20 -13.75 -9.43
N VAL A 187 -8.28 -14.44 -8.77
CA VAL A 187 -7.04 -14.97 -9.39
C VAL A 187 -7.07 -16.50 -9.50
N TYR A 188 -8.21 -17.13 -9.27
CA TYR A 188 -8.34 -18.58 -9.35
C TYR A 188 -8.14 -19.06 -10.80
N PRO A 189 -7.20 -19.98 -11.07
CA PRO A 189 -6.80 -20.32 -12.44
C PRO A 189 -7.95 -20.75 -13.35
N GLN A 190 -8.84 -21.60 -12.85
CA GLN A 190 -9.99 -22.07 -13.62
C GLN A 190 -10.97 -20.92 -13.92
N PHE A 191 -11.15 -19.98 -13.00
CA PHE A 191 -11.98 -18.80 -13.20
C PHE A 191 -11.37 -17.86 -14.24
N ILE A 192 -10.05 -17.63 -14.19
CA ILE A 192 -9.34 -16.84 -15.21
C ILE A 192 -9.48 -17.48 -16.59
N THR A 193 -9.28 -18.80 -16.68
CA THR A 193 -9.43 -19.54 -17.94
C THR A 193 -10.86 -19.44 -18.48
N LEU A 194 -11.85 -19.55 -17.61
CA LEU A 194 -13.26 -19.41 -17.98
C LEU A 194 -13.58 -18.02 -18.53
N LEU A 195 -13.08 -16.96 -17.87
CA LEU A 195 -13.28 -15.58 -18.33
C LEU A 195 -12.48 -15.22 -19.58
N GLY A 196 -11.38 -15.90 -19.85
CA GLY A 196 -10.55 -15.73 -21.04
C GLY A 196 -11.04 -16.49 -22.28
N GLY A 197 -12.10 -17.31 -22.14
CA GLY A 197 -12.69 -18.05 -23.25
C GLY A 197 -13.51 -17.16 -24.18
N GLU A 198 -13.86 -17.73 -25.36
CA GLU A 198 -14.70 -17.03 -26.35
C GLU A 198 -16.18 -17.09 -26.03
N GLU A 199 -16.60 -18.03 -25.17
CA GLU A 199 -18.00 -18.23 -24.80
C GLU A 199 -18.44 -17.26 -23.70
N ALA A 200 -19.70 -16.77 -23.80
CA ALA A 200 -20.30 -15.92 -22.77
C ALA A 200 -20.46 -16.69 -21.45
N VAL A 201 -19.89 -16.16 -20.39
CA VAL A 201 -19.94 -16.75 -19.04
C VAL A 201 -21.20 -16.27 -18.30
N HIS A 202 -21.91 -17.18 -17.66
CA HIS A 202 -23.12 -16.87 -16.89
C HIS A 202 -23.02 -17.44 -15.47
N LEU A 203 -23.44 -16.63 -14.50
CA LEU A 203 -23.61 -17.04 -13.11
C LEU A 203 -25.07 -16.86 -12.72
N PHE A 204 -25.78 -17.97 -12.39
CA PHE A 204 -27.22 -17.97 -12.14
C PHE A 204 -28.07 -17.39 -13.30
N GLY A 205 -27.60 -17.53 -14.54
CA GLY A 205 -28.26 -16.99 -15.72
C GLY A 205 -27.95 -15.51 -15.98
N LEU A 206 -27.19 -14.83 -15.11
CA LEU A 206 -26.75 -13.46 -15.30
C LEU A 206 -25.38 -13.45 -16.00
N PRO A 207 -25.17 -12.56 -16.99
CA PRO A 207 -23.93 -12.51 -17.72
C PRO A 207 -22.80 -11.99 -16.82
N VAL A 208 -21.65 -12.67 -16.83
CA VAL A 208 -20.41 -12.26 -16.17
C VAL A 208 -19.54 -11.57 -17.21
N THR A 209 -19.13 -10.35 -16.92
CA THR A 209 -18.23 -9.60 -17.83
C THR A 209 -16.86 -10.25 -17.85
N GLN A 210 -16.38 -10.54 -19.05
CA GLN A 210 -15.04 -11.06 -19.28
C GLN A 210 -14.01 -9.95 -18.98
N ALA A 211 -13.30 -10.08 -17.87
CA ALA A 211 -12.30 -9.14 -17.42
C ALA A 211 -11.13 -9.87 -16.77
N SER A 212 -9.93 -9.34 -16.91
CA SER A 212 -8.76 -9.83 -16.19
C SER A 212 -8.67 -9.16 -14.83
N TYR A 213 -8.80 -9.95 -13.78
CA TYR A 213 -8.71 -9.49 -12.40
C TYR A 213 -7.31 -9.66 -11.78
N SER A 214 -6.44 -10.47 -12.39
CA SER A 214 -5.04 -10.58 -11.98
C SER A 214 -4.36 -9.21 -12.09
N SER A 215 -3.54 -8.87 -11.11
CA SER A 215 -2.89 -7.55 -11.01
C SER A 215 -3.84 -6.35 -10.89
N SER A 216 -5.15 -6.58 -10.69
CA SER A 216 -6.14 -5.53 -10.55
C SER A 216 -6.24 -5.01 -9.11
N VAL A 217 -6.57 -3.74 -8.96
CA VAL A 217 -6.66 -3.04 -7.67
C VAL A 217 -8.11 -2.73 -7.30
N VAL A 218 -8.82 -2.02 -8.19
CA VAL A 218 -10.14 -1.46 -7.87
C VAL A 218 -11.19 -2.53 -7.60
N PRO A 219 -11.29 -3.61 -8.39
CA PRO A 219 -12.26 -4.68 -8.16
C PRO A 219 -12.19 -5.29 -6.75
N ILE A 220 -10.98 -5.60 -6.28
CA ILE A 220 -10.82 -6.21 -4.95
C ILE A 220 -11.11 -5.21 -3.82
N LEU A 221 -10.73 -3.93 -3.96
CA LEU A 221 -11.03 -2.92 -2.96
C LEU A 221 -12.54 -2.74 -2.78
N LEU A 222 -13.29 -2.65 -3.89
CA LEU A 222 -14.74 -2.59 -3.87
C LEU A 222 -15.35 -3.88 -3.30
N GLY A 223 -14.81 -5.03 -3.67
CA GLY A 223 -15.25 -6.33 -3.17
C GLY A 223 -15.09 -6.46 -1.67
N VAL A 224 -13.93 -6.09 -1.11
CA VAL A 224 -13.68 -6.17 0.34
C VAL A 224 -14.48 -5.12 1.11
N TRP A 225 -14.64 -3.91 0.55
CA TRP A 225 -15.51 -2.91 1.14
C TRP A 225 -16.95 -3.44 1.26
N PHE A 226 -17.50 -4.02 0.21
CA PHE A 226 -18.83 -4.62 0.24
C PHE A 226 -18.88 -5.84 1.18
N MET A 227 -17.86 -6.70 1.15
CA MET A 227 -17.74 -7.83 2.05
C MET A 227 -17.79 -7.42 3.51
N SER A 228 -17.17 -6.29 3.87
CA SER A 228 -17.20 -5.78 5.24
C SER A 228 -18.64 -5.44 5.69
N ILE A 229 -19.45 -4.89 4.80
CA ILE A 229 -20.87 -4.61 5.07
C ILE A 229 -21.63 -5.90 5.29
N VAL A 230 -21.47 -6.89 4.39
CA VAL A 230 -22.10 -8.21 4.50
C VAL A 230 -21.71 -8.92 5.79
N GLU A 231 -20.41 -8.94 6.10
CA GLU A 231 -19.88 -9.56 7.31
C GLU A 231 -20.51 -8.96 8.58
N HIS A 232 -20.53 -7.64 8.71
CA HIS A 232 -21.14 -6.97 9.87
C HIS A 232 -22.66 -7.22 9.96
N LEU A 233 -23.35 -7.28 8.82
CA LEU A 233 -24.78 -7.56 8.79
C LEU A 233 -25.07 -9.01 9.24
N VAL A 234 -24.35 -9.97 8.67
CA VAL A 234 -24.52 -11.39 8.99
C VAL A 234 -24.11 -11.67 10.44
N GLN A 235 -23.08 -11.01 10.94
CA GLN A 235 -22.68 -11.10 12.36
C GLN A 235 -23.79 -10.68 13.33
N LYS A 236 -24.63 -9.71 12.96
CA LYS A 236 -25.77 -9.26 13.80
C LYS A 236 -26.94 -10.24 13.80
N ILE A 237 -27.16 -10.90 12.67
CA ILE A 237 -28.32 -11.79 12.44
C ILE A 237 -28.02 -13.22 12.90
N SER A 238 -26.77 -13.68 12.78
CA SER A 238 -26.39 -15.06 13.06
C SER A 238 -26.41 -15.40 14.55
N PRO A 239 -27.10 -16.50 14.94
CA PRO A 239 -27.01 -17.04 16.30
C PRO A 239 -25.57 -17.41 16.69
N GLN A 240 -25.22 -17.25 17.96
CA GLN A 240 -23.84 -17.51 18.42
C GLN A 240 -23.32 -18.92 18.10
N ALA A 241 -24.19 -19.93 18.18
CA ALA A 241 -23.84 -21.34 17.95
C ALA A 241 -23.33 -21.63 16.53
N ILE A 242 -23.79 -20.86 15.52
CA ILE A 242 -23.46 -21.12 14.10
C ILE A 242 -22.61 -19.99 13.50
N LYS A 243 -22.35 -18.93 14.23
CA LYS A 243 -21.67 -17.73 13.78
C LYS A 243 -20.29 -17.99 13.18
N PHE A 244 -19.58 -18.97 13.72
CA PHE A 244 -18.23 -19.34 13.28
C PHE A 244 -18.15 -19.73 11.80
N PHE A 245 -19.16 -20.40 11.26
CA PHE A 245 -19.19 -20.82 9.85
C PHE A 245 -20.19 -20.03 8.99
N SER A 246 -21.30 -19.54 9.56
CA SER A 246 -22.31 -18.80 8.80
C SER A 246 -21.80 -17.46 8.30
N VAL A 247 -20.98 -16.76 9.11
CA VAL A 247 -20.42 -15.44 8.73
C VAL A 247 -19.44 -15.57 7.57
N PRO A 248 -18.37 -16.40 7.63
CA PRO A 248 -17.46 -16.55 6.49
C PRO A 248 -18.16 -17.09 5.24
N LEU A 249 -19.05 -18.07 5.38
CA LEU A 249 -19.80 -18.64 4.27
C LEU A 249 -20.61 -17.58 3.53
N ALA A 250 -21.45 -16.84 4.26
CA ALA A 250 -22.27 -15.78 3.68
C ALA A 250 -21.40 -14.65 3.09
N SER A 251 -20.32 -14.27 3.78
CA SER A 251 -19.42 -13.23 3.31
C SER A 251 -18.76 -13.60 1.97
N ILE A 252 -18.20 -14.80 1.85
CA ILE A 252 -17.57 -15.25 0.60
C ILE A 252 -18.62 -15.39 -0.50
N PHE A 253 -19.76 -16.04 -0.21
CA PHE A 253 -20.76 -16.31 -1.23
C PHE A 253 -21.43 -15.04 -1.75
N ILE A 254 -21.94 -14.18 -0.85
CA ILE A 254 -22.65 -12.96 -1.23
C ILE A 254 -21.67 -11.94 -1.83
N ALA A 255 -20.56 -11.67 -1.13
CA ALA A 255 -19.59 -10.69 -1.63
C ALA A 255 -18.89 -11.20 -2.89
N GLY A 256 -18.56 -12.49 -2.99
CA GLY A 256 -18.00 -13.10 -4.20
C GLY A 256 -18.94 -12.96 -5.40
N THR A 257 -20.20 -13.33 -5.23
CA THR A 257 -21.22 -13.21 -6.29
C THR A 257 -21.39 -11.77 -6.76
N VAL A 258 -21.55 -10.82 -5.83
CA VAL A 258 -21.71 -9.40 -6.17
C VAL A 258 -20.41 -8.81 -6.76
N THR A 259 -19.26 -9.24 -6.27
CA THR A 259 -17.98 -8.82 -6.83
C THR A 259 -17.84 -9.27 -8.28
N VAL A 260 -18.13 -10.51 -8.59
CA VAL A 260 -17.99 -11.06 -9.94
C VAL A 260 -19.02 -10.46 -10.92
N LEU A 261 -20.26 -10.29 -10.48
CA LEU A 261 -21.34 -9.80 -11.36
C LEU A 261 -21.36 -8.29 -11.54
N VAL A 262 -21.00 -7.52 -10.50
CA VAL A 262 -21.26 -6.07 -10.47
C VAL A 262 -19.98 -5.27 -10.18
N LEU A 263 -19.36 -5.53 -9.02
CA LEU A 263 -18.25 -4.69 -8.56
C LEU A 263 -16.97 -4.89 -9.37
N GLY A 264 -16.73 -6.09 -9.85
CA GLY A 264 -15.60 -6.41 -10.73
C GLY A 264 -15.65 -5.61 -12.04
N PRO A 265 -16.71 -5.72 -12.82
CA PRO A 265 -16.89 -4.92 -14.05
C PRO A 265 -16.82 -3.40 -13.81
N ILE A 266 -17.48 -2.91 -12.77
CA ILE A 266 -17.39 -1.50 -12.38
C ILE A 266 -15.95 -1.13 -12.00
N GLY A 267 -15.29 -1.99 -11.23
CA GLY A 267 -13.91 -1.77 -10.80
C GLY A 267 -12.91 -1.78 -11.95
N THR A 268 -13.07 -2.64 -12.94
CA THR A 268 -12.23 -2.63 -14.16
C THR A 268 -12.48 -1.36 -14.97
N TRP A 269 -13.72 -0.98 -15.17
CA TRP A 269 -14.04 0.27 -15.88
C TRP A 269 -13.45 1.52 -15.19
N ILE A 270 -13.55 1.60 -13.87
CA ILE A 270 -12.90 2.67 -13.08
C ILE A 270 -11.37 2.61 -13.21
N GLY A 271 -10.80 1.41 -13.12
CA GLY A 271 -9.37 1.19 -13.28
C GLY A 271 -8.86 1.64 -14.65
N ASP A 272 -9.58 1.28 -15.71
CA ASP A 272 -9.26 1.69 -17.08
C ASP A 272 -9.38 3.20 -17.27
N LEU A 273 -10.39 3.83 -16.66
CA LEU A 273 -10.56 5.29 -16.67
C LEU A 273 -9.39 5.99 -15.97
N ILE A 274 -8.96 5.49 -14.80
CA ILE A 274 -7.80 6.03 -14.08
C ILE A 274 -6.53 5.81 -14.92
N ALA A 275 -6.35 4.63 -15.49
CA ALA A 275 -5.22 4.31 -16.35
C ALA A 275 -5.19 5.20 -17.59
N ALA A 276 -6.32 5.48 -18.20
CA ALA A 276 -6.44 6.38 -19.34
C ALA A 276 -6.12 7.85 -18.95
N MET A 277 -6.56 8.30 -17.77
CA MET A 277 -6.24 9.65 -17.28
C MET A 277 -4.74 9.80 -16.99
N VAL A 278 -4.14 8.82 -16.32
CA VAL A 278 -2.69 8.81 -15.99
C VAL A 278 -1.86 8.52 -17.24
N GLY A 279 -2.24 7.50 -18.01
CA GLY A 279 -1.57 7.10 -19.23
C GLY A 279 -1.74 8.08 -20.37
N GLY A 280 -2.90 8.75 -20.50
CA GLY A 280 -3.15 9.80 -21.49
C GLY A 280 -2.29 11.05 -21.25
N GLY A 281 -2.06 11.41 -19.98
CA GLY A 281 -1.16 12.52 -19.63
C GLY A 281 0.32 12.18 -19.80
N VAL A 282 0.78 11.08 -19.21
CA VAL A 282 2.18 10.68 -19.22
C VAL A 282 2.54 9.87 -20.47
N GLY A 283 1.67 8.96 -20.89
CA GLY A 283 1.86 8.13 -22.09
C GLY A 283 1.73 8.90 -23.39
N GLY A 284 0.83 9.89 -23.47
CA GLY A 284 0.70 10.77 -24.63
C GLY A 284 1.95 11.63 -24.82
N LEU A 285 2.49 12.16 -23.72
CA LEU A 285 3.76 12.90 -23.72
C LEU A 285 4.93 11.99 -24.12
N TYR A 286 4.99 10.78 -23.58
CA TYR A 286 5.99 9.78 -23.89
C TYR A 286 5.97 9.35 -25.36
N LEU A 287 4.79 9.01 -25.90
CA LEU A 287 4.60 8.65 -27.30
C LEU A 287 4.88 9.84 -28.25
N GLY A 288 4.50 11.05 -27.87
CA GLY A 288 4.79 12.26 -28.63
C GLY A 288 6.28 12.57 -28.73
N ILE A 289 7.05 12.27 -27.69
CA ILE A 289 8.50 12.52 -27.66
C ILE A 289 9.29 11.40 -28.35
N THR A 290 8.88 10.15 -28.15
CA THR A 290 9.67 8.99 -28.62
C THR A 290 9.31 8.55 -30.03
N GLY A 291 8.15 8.95 -30.55
CA GLY A 291 7.65 8.50 -31.87
C GLY A 291 7.36 6.99 -31.93
N VAL A 292 7.44 6.28 -30.82
CA VAL A 292 7.22 4.84 -30.76
C VAL A 292 5.73 4.54 -30.78
N GLY A 293 5.27 3.93 -31.87
CA GLY A 293 3.87 3.57 -32.08
C GLY A 293 3.33 2.62 -31.02
N ARG A 294 2.00 2.62 -30.92
CA ARG A 294 1.17 1.87 -29.99
C ARG A 294 1.74 0.51 -29.56
N TYR A 295 2.23 0.43 -28.33
CA TYR A 295 2.20 -0.83 -27.61
C TYR A 295 1.07 -0.80 -26.60
N ALA A 296 0.17 -1.75 -26.78
CA ALA A 296 -1.06 -1.88 -26.04
C ALA A 296 -0.81 -1.99 -24.54
N SER A 297 -1.66 -1.28 -23.83
CA SER A 297 -2.21 -1.56 -22.51
C SER A 297 -1.25 -2.02 -21.42
N GLY A 298 -0.94 -1.16 -20.49
CA GLY A 298 -1.01 -1.57 -19.11
C GLY A 298 0.22 -1.46 -18.24
N SER A 299 1.37 -0.96 -18.70
CA SER A 299 2.48 -0.68 -17.78
C SER A 299 3.31 0.51 -18.25
N PRO A 300 3.02 1.72 -17.76
CA PRO A 300 3.94 2.83 -17.92
C PRO A 300 5.13 2.64 -16.98
N GLY A 301 6.34 2.65 -17.49
CA GLY A 301 7.52 2.69 -16.67
C GLY A 301 8.75 2.02 -17.25
N LEU A 302 9.84 2.12 -16.51
CA LEU A 302 11.15 1.55 -16.81
C LEU A 302 11.13 0.04 -17.17
N LEU A 303 10.10 -0.67 -16.69
CA LEU A 303 9.89 -2.12 -16.92
C LEU A 303 9.53 -2.48 -18.36
N VAL A 304 9.11 -1.50 -19.17
CA VAL A 304 8.75 -1.73 -20.59
C VAL A 304 9.94 -1.48 -21.53
N LEU A 305 11.02 -0.85 -21.03
CA LEU A 305 12.23 -0.59 -21.81
C LEU A 305 12.78 -1.79 -22.57
N PRO A 306 12.89 -3.00 -21.99
CA PRO A 306 13.37 -4.17 -22.71
C PRO A 306 12.49 -4.60 -23.88
N ALA A 307 11.17 -4.33 -23.84
CA ALA A 307 10.26 -4.68 -24.93
C ALA A 307 10.51 -3.85 -26.20
N TYR A 308 11.17 -2.69 -26.07
CA TYR A 308 11.50 -1.83 -27.20
C TYR A 308 12.76 -2.27 -27.96
N ILE A 309 13.57 -3.17 -27.39
CA ILE A 309 14.78 -3.69 -28.06
C ILE A 309 14.43 -4.66 -29.18
N GLY A 310 13.26 -5.31 -29.14
CA GLY A 310 12.85 -6.37 -30.07
C GLY A 310 12.28 -5.91 -31.41
N GLY A 311 12.03 -4.61 -31.63
CA GLY A 311 11.42 -4.10 -32.87
C GLY A 311 12.45 -3.57 -33.89
N ASP A 312 12.78 -2.30 -33.77
CA ASP A 312 13.65 -1.58 -34.72
C ASP A 312 15.05 -1.24 -34.15
N GLY A 313 15.52 -2.01 -33.18
CA GLY A 313 16.88 -1.95 -32.71
C GLY A 313 17.23 -0.81 -31.74
N MET A 314 18.52 -0.49 -31.67
CA MET A 314 19.14 0.42 -30.69
C MET A 314 18.54 1.83 -30.69
N SER A 315 18.01 2.32 -31.80
CA SER A 315 17.41 3.64 -31.93
C SER A 315 16.14 3.76 -31.05
N ASN A 316 15.26 2.74 -31.09
CA ASN A 316 14.03 2.72 -30.28
C ASN A 316 14.35 2.57 -28.78
N PHE A 317 15.37 1.81 -28.43
CA PHE A 317 15.84 1.72 -27.04
C PHE A 317 16.35 3.06 -26.52
N ILE A 318 17.19 3.76 -27.29
CA ILE A 318 17.70 5.08 -26.92
C ILE A 318 16.56 6.09 -26.77
N ASN A 319 15.61 6.11 -27.70
CA ASN A 319 14.44 6.99 -27.62
C ASN A 319 13.56 6.67 -26.41
N ALA A 320 13.38 5.38 -26.07
CA ALA A 320 12.67 4.95 -24.89
C ALA A 320 13.39 5.39 -23.59
N CYS A 321 14.71 5.30 -23.53
CA CYS A 321 15.51 5.81 -22.40
C CYS A 321 15.37 7.32 -22.25
N ILE A 322 15.49 8.08 -23.33
CA ILE A 322 15.32 9.54 -23.34
C ILE A 322 13.90 9.91 -22.87
N GLY A 323 12.86 9.27 -23.41
CA GLY A 323 11.47 9.51 -22.99
C GLY A 323 11.24 9.21 -21.53
N THR A 324 11.85 8.16 -20.98
CA THR A 324 11.76 7.82 -19.55
C THR A 324 12.42 8.87 -18.68
N VAL A 325 13.62 9.35 -19.06
CA VAL A 325 14.31 10.42 -18.32
C VAL A 325 13.48 11.71 -18.34
N ILE A 326 12.93 12.08 -19.49
CA ILE A 326 12.06 13.26 -19.60
C ILE A 326 10.81 13.11 -18.74
N ALA A 327 10.15 11.93 -18.76
CA ALA A 327 9.00 11.66 -17.93
C ALA A 327 9.32 11.75 -16.42
N MET A 328 10.50 11.28 -16.00
CA MET A 328 10.98 11.43 -14.62
C MET A 328 11.19 12.91 -14.25
N VAL A 329 11.82 13.69 -15.12
CA VAL A 329 12.03 15.13 -14.90
C VAL A 329 10.71 15.86 -14.82
N VAL A 330 9.77 15.59 -15.73
CA VAL A 330 8.43 16.20 -15.71
C VAL A 330 7.67 15.83 -14.44
N SER A 331 7.70 14.56 -14.03
CA SER A 331 7.09 14.10 -12.78
C SER A 331 7.69 14.79 -11.56
N PHE A 332 9.02 14.92 -11.53
CA PHE A 332 9.71 15.67 -10.48
C PHE A 332 9.29 17.14 -10.44
N LEU A 333 9.22 17.80 -11.60
CA LEU A 333 8.79 19.20 -11.69
C LEU A 333 7.34 19.37 -11.23
N VAL A 334 6.44 18.47 -11.62
CA VAL A 334 5.04 18.48 -11.18
C VAL A 334 4.95 18.29 -9.66
N CYS A 335 5.68 17.32 -9.11
CA CYS A 335 5.74 17.11 -7.66
C CYS A 335 6.33 18.33 -6.94
N PHE A 336 7.37 18.94 -7.49
CA PHE A 336 7.99 20.16 -6.94
C PHE A 336 7.03 21.34 -6.97
N VAL A 337 6.31 21.55 -8.07
CA VAL A 337 5.29 22.61 -8.17
C VAL A 337 4.15 22.37 -7.18
N LEU A 338 3.65 21.13 -7.09
CA LEU A 338 2.62 20.78 -6.10
C LEU A 338 3.12 20.99 -4.68
N TYR A 339 4.36 20.61 -4.37
CA TYR A 339 5.01 20.84 -3.08
C TYR A 339 5.07 22.34 -2.75
N THR A 340 5.55 23.17 -3.70
CA THR A 340 5.65 24.62 -3.50
C THR A 340 4.28 25.30 -3.38
N VAL A 341 3.27 24.84 -4.10
CA VAL A 341 1.88 25.30 -3.96
C VAL A 341 1.31 24.93 -2.60
N TRP A 342 1.54 23.71 -2.12
CA TRP A 342 1.10 23.26 -0.80
C TRP A 342 1.80 23.99 0.34
N GLN A 343 3.10 24.28 0.18
CA GLN A 343 3.85 25.09 1.12
C GLN A 343 3.30 26.53 1.20
N LYS A 344 3.06 27.17 0.04
CA LYS A 344 2.45 28.51 -0.02
C LYS A 344 1.03 28.58 0.54
N GLN A 345 0.28 27.46 0.53
CA GLN A 345 -1.05 27.37 1.11
C GLN A 345 -1.04 27.05 2.61
N GLY A 346 0.13 26.98 3.26
CA GLY A 346 0.27 26.62 4.67
C GLY A 346 -0.18 25.18 4.99
N LYS A 347 -0.22 24.31 4.00
CA LYS A 347 -0.62 22.90 4.15
C LYS A 347 0.52 21.97 4.54
N LEU A 348 1.75 22.47 4.46
CA LEU A 348 2.95 21.79 4.96
C LEU A 348 3.45 22.61 6.15
N ASP A 349 3.54 21.97 7.31
CA ASP A 349 4.13 22.59 8.51
C ASP A 349 5.63 22.78 8.27
N GLU A 350 6.17 23.96 8.60
CA GLU A 350 7.60 24.30 8.44
C GLU A 350 8.55 23.34 9.19
N SER A 351 8.01 22.46 10.04
CA SER A 351 8.77 21.45 10.79
C SER A 351 9.29 20.27 9.95
N GLU A 352 8.84 20.08 8.71
CA GLU A 352 9.31 19.00 7.83
C GLU A 352 10.42 19.43 6.85
N THR A 353 10.70 20.71 6.76
CA THR A 353 11.68 21.28 5.79
C THR A 353 13.12 21.32 6.31
N ASN A 354 13.35 20.97 7.59
CA ASN A 354 14.68 20.99 8.23
C ASN A 354 15.13 19.62 8.77
N ALA A 355 14.68 18.52 8.15
CA ALA A 355 15.15 17.17 8.47
C ALA A 355 15.95 16.56 7.31
#